data_2a2fd9243f32f4d22845e9f2db753fbb
#
_entry.id   2a2fd9243f32f4d22845e9f2db753fbb
#
_cell.length_a   1.000
_cell.length_b   1.000
_cell.length_c   1.000
_cell.angle_alpha   90.00
_cell.angle_beta   90.00
_cell.angle_gamma   90.00
#
_symmetry.space_group_name_H-M   'P 1'
#
loop_
_entity.id
_entity.type
_entity.pdbx_description
1 polymer ?
#
loop_
_entity_poly.entity_id
_entity_poly.type
_entity_poly.pdbx_seq_one_letter_code
_entity_poly.pdbx_strand_id
1 'polypeptide(L)'
;MKKKILLIQPENREINNFRKKQFNNFVQITIPYLAAFIDEGQYKITLVDEYNQKIPFNIAFDLIAITVNTPNAYHCYDISRIFRVKGAKVVLGGPHVTLLPEEAKNHCDYLIIGEGENTWPQFLQDFYNGNAVERYVSITPPVLKNLPVPRWDLLKHRTAIMKGAVFATRGCPYHCRYCNLKQIYHDCFRTRPKDEVIHEIMQLKSRYFVFWDDNFFSDKPYAIDLMKNLAPLNKKWAAQVTLVDCADDELLKAAKSSGCLYLFIGLESFSDVSLIDAGKQINRVADYQKIIQNIHKYKIMVQAGIIFGFDTDTAKVFENTLQACEQLGIDGATVSILTPLPKTPIYDQMKEEGRLTADNWSYFNGKTGVAYIPKNMTPQQLYNGYVDFRKKFYSLPSFIKRIRVSKTRIPYNFIMNLGYRLAIRKPARHSERKLFPFQMVL
;
A
#
# COMPACT_ATOMS: atom_id res chain seq x y z
N MET A 1 38.15 3.57 -3.32
CA MET A 1 37.42 3.12 -2.09
C MET A 1 35.95 3.10 -2.40
N LYS A 2 35.19 2.04 -2.00
CA LYS A 2 33.73 2.00 -2.29
C LYS A 2 33.00 3.07 -1.48
N LYS A 3 32.06 3.79 -2.13
CA LYS A 3 31.17 4.72 -1.45
C LYS A 3 30.15 3.96 -0.60
N LYS A 4 29.81 4.45 0.58
CA LYS A 4 28.81 3.83 1.48
C LYS A 4 27.44 4.42 1.18
N ILE A 5 26.49 3.56 0.80
CA ILE A 5 25.10 3.96 0.54
C ILE A 5 24.15 3.32 1.53
N LEU A 6 23.21 4.11 2.05
CA LEU A 6 22.11 3.67 2.92
C LEU A 6 20.78 3.91 2.23
N LEU A 7 20.01 2.84 1.99
CA LEU A 7 18.63 2.94 1.52
C LEU A 7 17.68 2.76 2.71
N ILE A 8 16.75 3.70 2.87
CA ILE A 8 15.82 3.74 3.98
C ILE A 8 14.39 3.60 3.47
N GLN A 9 13.65 2.64 4.04
CA GLN A 9 12.19 2.59 4.03
C GLN A 9 11.70 3.16 5.36
N PRO A 10 11.29 4.44 5.42
CA PRO A 10 10.88 5.07 6.67
C PRO A 10 9.54 4.54 7.16
N GLU A 11 9.36 4.52 8.47
CA GLU A 11 8.08 4.20 9.09
C GLU A 11 7.10 5.38 8.99
N ASN A 12 5.81 5.10 9.03
CA ASN A 12 4.83 6.09 9.43
C ASN A 12 4.63 5.97 10.94
N ARG A 13 5.14 6.92 11.70
CA ARG A 13 5.14 6.91 13.17
C ARG A 13 3.74 6.85 13.76
N GLU A 14 2.76 7.48 13.12
CA GLU A 14 1.38 7.54 13.59
C GLU A 14 0.71 6.15 13.52
N ILE A 15 1.04 5.34 12.51
CA ILE A 15 0.44 4.01 12.34
C ILE A 15 1.35 2.85 12.76
N ASN A 16 2.60 3.10 13.15
CA ASN A 16 3.58 2.06 13.46
C ASN A 16 3.12 1.10 14.56
N ASN A 17 2.58 1.63 15.66
CA ASN A 17 2.04 0.81 16.75
C ASN A 17 0.89 -0.10 16.32
N PHE A 18 0.14 0.31 15.30
CA PHE A 18 -0.92 -0.45 14.69
C PHE A 18 -0.36 -1.55 13.78
N ARG A 19 0.62 -1.21 12.94
CA ARG A 19 1.20 -2.10 11.93
C ARG A 19 2.05 -3.23 12.54
N LYS A 20 2.86 -2.95 13.55
CA LYS A 20 3.70 -3.96 14.25
C LYS A 20 2.91 -5.11 14.85
N LYS A 21 1.60 -4.96 15.04
CA LYS A 21 0.71 -5.97 15.65
C LYS A 21 -0.20 -6.65 14.64
N GLN A 22 -0.18 -6.25 13.37
CA GLN A 22 -1.01 -6.89 12.34
C GLN A 22 -0.35 -8.17 11.84
N PHE A 23 -1.12 -9.25 11.82
CA PHE A 23 -0.70 -10.55 11.29
C PHE A 23 -0.35 -10.50 9.79
N ASN A 24 -1.02 -9.64 9.01
CA ASN A 24 -0.80 -9.45 7.58
C ASN A 24 0.19 -8.31 7.28
N ASN A 25 1.32 -8.27 7.98
CA ASN A 25 2.39 -7.36 7.62
C ASN A 25 3.11 -7.89 6.38
N PHE A 26 3.12 -7.12 5.30
CA PHE A 26 3.86 -7.43 4.09
C PHE A 26 5.26 -6.82 4.15
N VAL A 27 6.23 -7.55 3.62
CA VAL A 27 7.56 -7.01 3.43
C VAL A 27 7.51 -5.95 2.31
N GLN A 28 8.22 -4.84 2.51
CA GLN A 28 8.29 -3.79 1.48
C GLN A 28 9.31 -4.18 0.41
N ILE A 29 8.93 -4.08 -0.87
CA ILE A 29 9.78 -4.45 -1.99
C ILE A 29 10.74 -3.33 -2.43
N THR A 30 10.40 -2.05 -2.16
CA THR A 30 11.05 -0.89 -2.77
C THR A 30 12.56 -0.86 -2.54
N ILE A 31 13.04 -0.92 -1.28
CA ILE A 31 14.47 -0.78 -1.03
C ILE A 31 15.30 -2.02 -1.45
N PRO A 32 14.83 -3.27 -1.30
CA PRO A 32 15.51 -4.42 -1.90
C PRO A 32 15.57 -4.36 -3.43
N TYR A 33 14.52 -3.85 -4.07
CA TYR A 33 14.46 -3.68 -5.51
C TYR A 33 15.43 -2.60 -6.00
N LEU A 34 15.44 -1.41 -5.38
CA LEU A 34 16.40 -0.35 -5.71
C LEU A 34 17.85 -0.79 -5.48
N ALA A 35 18.10 -1.59 -4.43
CA ALA A 35 19.44 -2.13 -4.15
C ALA A 35 19.96 -3.05 -5.24
N ALA A 36 19.07 -3.70 -6.00
CA ALA A 36 19.45 -4.60 -7.07
C ALA A 36 20.05 -3.89 -8.31
N PHE A 37 19.87 -2.59 -8.43
CA PHE A 37 20.48 -1.77 -9.48
C PHE A 37 21.87 -1.21 -9.10
N ILE A 38 22.32 -1.44 -7.84
CA ILE A 38 23.55 -0.83 -7.34
C ILE A 38 24.74 -1.73 -7.61
N ASP A 39 25.76 -1.19 -8.27
CA ASP A 39 27.01 -1.89 -8.48
C ASP A 39 27.82 -2.03 -7.18
N GLU A 40 27.94 -3.25 -6.67
CA GLU A 40 28.72 -3.56 -5.47
C GLU A 40 30.24 -3.34 -5.66
N GLY A 41 30.72 -3.21 -6.90
CA GLY A 41 32.09 -2.77 -7.17
C GLY A 41 32.33 -1.32 -6.72
N GLN A 42 31.34 -0.48 -6.90
CA GLN A 42 31.39 0.95 -6.60
C GLN A 42 30.87 1.30 -5.19
N TYR A 43 29.86 0.54 -4.68
CA TYR A 43 29.15 0.87 -3.45
C TYR A 43 29.20 -0.24 -2.41
N LYS A 44 29.18 0.16 -1.13
CA LYS A 44 28.87 -0.70 0.02
C LYS A 44 27.45 -0.40 0.46
N ILE A 45 26.53 -1.36 0.24
CA ILE A 45 25.09 -1.19 0.42
C ILE A 45 24.66 -1.52 1.84
N THR A 46 23.80 -0.68 2.41
CA THR A 46 23.06 -0.95 3.66
C THR A 46 21.58 -0.67 3.44
N LEU A 47 20.70 -1.59 3.87
CA LEU A 47 19.25 -1.41 3.82
C LEU A 47 18.69 -1.28 5.22
N VAL A 48 17.76 -0.34 5.42
CA VAL A 48 17.04 -0.13 6.67
C VAL A 48 15.54 -0.03 6.40
N ASP A 49 14.80 -1.05 6.83
CA ASP A 49 13.35 -0.97 7.01
C ASP A 49 13.08 -0.52 8.45
N GLU A 50 12.71 0.74 8.64
CA GLU A 50 12.53 1.36 9.97
C GLU A 50 11.38 0.71 10.77
N TYR A 51 10.47 -0.01 10.12
CA TYR A 51 9.47 -0.80 10.84
C TYR A 51 10.08 -1.96 11.64
N ASN A 52 11.27 -2.42 11.27
CA ASN A 52 11.91 -3.59 11.83
C ASN A 52 13.25 -3.29 12.53
N GLN A 53 13.89 -2.18 12.21
CA GLN A 53 15.22 -1.82 12.76
C GLN A 53 15.39 -0.31 12.87
N LYS A 54 16.31 0.12 13.74
CA LYS A 54 16.63 1.55 13.93
C LYS A 54 17.54 2.06 12.81
N ILE A 55 17.35 3.32 12.41
CA ILE A 55 18.24 4.01 11.49
C ILE A 55 19.59 4.26 12.21
N PRO A 56 20.74 3.88 11.58
CA PRO A 56 22.06 4.01 12.20
C PRO A 56 22.62 5.43 12.04
N PHE A 57 22.06 6.40 12.74
CA PHE A 57 22.49 7.80 12.69
C PHE A 57 23.94 8.04 13.13
N ASN A 58 24.57 7.10 13.83
CA ASN A 58 25.96 7.18 14.29
C ASN A 58 26.99 6.70 13.24
N ILE A 59 26.55 6.18 12.12
CA ILE A 59 27.42 5.69 11.04
C ILE A 59 27.49 6.76 9.94
N ALA A 60 28.70 7.02 9.43
CA ALA A 60 28.90 7.90 8.27
C ALA A 60 28.63 7.14 6.96
N PHE A 61 27.86 7.79 6.09
CA PHE A 61 27.54 7.35 4.73
C PHE A 61 27.84 8.47 3.74
N ASP A 62 28.15 8.11 2.49
CA ASP A 62 28.38 9.09 1.42
C ASP A 62 27.03 9.48 0.78
N LEU A 63 26.10 8.53 0.68
CA LEU A 63 24.79 8.72 0.07
C LEU A 63 23.69 8.07 0.92
N ILE A 64 22.60 8.82 1.16
CA ILE A 64 21.36 8.34 1.78
C ILE A 64 20.25 8.41 0.74
N ALA A 65 19.58 7.28 0.47
CA ALA A 65 18.40 7.20 -0.39
C ALA A 65 17.16 6.90 0.43
N ILE A 66 16.13 7.74 0.35
CA ILE A 66 14.92 7.65 1.16
C ILE A 66 13.71 7.56 0.22
N THR A 67 12.87 6.52 0.39
CA THR A 67 11.58 6.44 -0.29
C THR A 67 10.51 7.14 0.52
N VAL A 68 9.80 8.10 -0.10
CA VAL A 68 8.86 9.01 0.58
C VAL A 68 7.44 8.74 0.11
N ASN A 69 6.58 8.39 1.07
CA ASN A 69 5.12 8.36 0.89
C ASN A 69 4.50 9.58 1.58
N THR A 70 3.34 10.03 1.14
CA THR A 70 2.70 11.23 1.70
C THR A 70 2.61 11.19 3.23
N PRO A 71 2.15 10.12 3.89
CA PRO A 71 2.02 10.14 5.35
C PRO A 71 3.32 10.12 6.14
N ASN A 72 4.48 9.87 5.53
CA ASN A 72 5.77 9.90 6.22
C ASN A 72 6.71 11.02 5.75
N ALA A 73 6.23 11.94 4.90
CA ALA A 73 7.06 12.96 4.26
C ALA A 73 7.87 13.78 5.27
N TYR A 74 7.23 14.35 6.28
CA TYR A 74 7.94 15.16 7.29
C TYR A 74 8.95 14.35 8.10
N HIS A 75 8.65 13.08 8.41
CA HIS A 75 9.62 12.20 9.04
C HIS A 75 10.83 11.95 8.13
N CYS A 76 10.61 11.77 6.82
CA CYS A 76 11.69 11.64 5.83
C CYS A 76 12.54 12.91 5.75
N TYR A 77 11.92 14.09 5.80
CA TYR A 77 12.63 15.36 5.79
C TYR A 77 13.49 15.55 7.06
N ASP A 78 13.01 15.12 8.22
CA ASP A 78 13.81 15.09 9.45
C ASP A 78 15.02 14.15 9.35
N ILE A 79 14.84 12.95 8.81
CA ILE A 79 15.92 11.99 8.56
C ILE A 79 16.95 12.62 7.61
N SER A 80 16.48 13.20 6.51
CA SER A 80 17.33 13.89 5.54
C SER A 80 18.16 14.99 6.19
N ARG A 81 17.52 15.88 6.95
CA ARG A 81 18.20 16.98 7.67
C ARG A 81 19.32 16.46 8.57
N ILE A 82 19.07 15.39 9.35
CA ILE A 82 20.06 14.82 10.26
C ILE A 82 21.30 14.33 9.50
N PHE A 83 21.12 13.62 8.39
CA PHE A 83 22.25 13.09 7.61
C PHE A 83 23.00 14.20 6.83
N ARG A 84 22.28 15.19 6.29
CA ARG A 84 22.90 16.33 5.59
C ARG A 84 23.78 17.16 6.52
N VAL A 85 23.35 17.40 7.77
CA VAL A 85 24.17 18.07 8.80
C VAL A 85 25.46 17.28 9.09
N LYS A 86 25.45 15.95 8.92
CA LYS A 86 26.61 15.07 9.08
C LYS A 86 27.48 14.95 7.81
N GLY A 87 27.16 15.72 6.77
CA GLY A 87 27.92 15.77 5.51
C GLY A 87 27.54 14.70 4.49
N ALA A 88 26.54 13.84 4.75
CA ALA A 88 26.05 12.90 3.75
C ALA A 88 25.20 13.62 2.69
N LYS A 89 25.28 13.16 1.43
CA LYS A 89 24.36 13.58 0.39
C LYS A 89 23.05 12.78 0.50
N VAL A 90 21.90 13.43 0.24
CA VAL A 90 20.59 12.80 0.37
C VAL A 90 19.83 12.90 -0.95
N VAL A 91 19.33 11.74 -1.41
CA VAL A 91 18.39 11.64 -2.53
C VAL A 91 17.04 11.19 -2.02
N LEU A 92 15.98 11.91 -2.40
CA LEU A 92 14.59 11.55 -2.14
C LEU A 92 13.92 11.04 -3.41
N GLY A 93 13.10 10.00 -3.28
CA GLY A 93 12.26 9.46 -4.35
C GLY A 93 10.96 8.88 -3.79
N GLY A 94 10.13 8.31 -4.66
CA GLY A 94 8.88 7.68 -4.29
C GLY A 94 7.63 8.54 -4.56
N PRO A 95 6.42 8.02 -4.22
CA PRO A 95 5.15 8.63 -4.62
C PRO A 95 4.98 10.10 -4.22
N HIS A 96 5.35 10.46 -3.00
CA HIS A 96 5.19 11.84 -2.53
C HIS A 96 6.09 12.82 -3.29
N VAL A 97 7.35 12.44 -3.51
CA VAL A 97 8.32 13.24 -4.28
C VAL A 97 7.84 13.43 -5.72
N THR A 98 7.29 12.37 -6.32
CA THR A 98 6.73 12.42 -7.68
C THR A 98 5.55 13.40 -7.78
N LEU A 99 4.68 13.43 -6.76
CA LEU A 99 3.50 14.30 -6.76
C LEU A 99 3.81 15.75 -6.35
N LEU A 100 4.77 15.95 -5.45
CA LEU A 100 5.12 17.25 -4.86
C LEU A 100 6.64 17.51 -4.89
N PRO A 101 7.28 17.52 -6.07
CA PRO A 101 8.72 17.68 -6.18
C PRO A 101 9.21 19.04 -5.68
N GLU A 102 8.41 20.10 -5.84
CA GLU A 102 8.78 21.47 -5.40
C GLU A 102 8.80 21.62 -3.88
N GLU A 103 8.02 20.83 -3.14
CA GLU A 103 8.12 20.74 -1.68
C GLU A 103 9.38 19.94 -1.30
N ALA A 104 9.54 18.75 -1.89
CA ALA A 104 10.60 17.81 -1.53
C ALA A 104 12.02 18.36 -1.80
N LYS A 105 12.22 19.20 -2.84
CA LYS A 105 13.53 19.77 -3.18
C LYS A 105 14.19 20.54 -2.04
N ASN A 106 13.40 21.17 -1.18
CA ASN A 106 13.92 21.96 -0.06
C ASN A 106 14.55 21.08 1.03
N HIS A 107 14.37 19.76 0.95
CA HIS A 107 14.72 18.82 2.00
C HIS A 107 15.80 17.79 1.58
N CYS A 108 16.42 17.91 0.40
CA CYS A 108 17.42 16.97 -0.09
C CYS A 108 18.46 17.64 -0.97
N ASP A 109 19.42 16.85 -1.44
CA ASP A 109 20.41 17.29 -2.45
C ASP A 109 19.96 16.87 -3.85
N TYR A 110 19.23 15.73 -3.96
CA TYR A 110 18.83 15.13 -5.24
C TYR A 110 17.41 14.61 -5.19
N LEU A 111 16.71 14.61 -6.33
CA LEU A 111 15.36 14.09 -6.50
C LEU A 111 15.30 13.02 -7.61
N ILE A 112 14.62 11.91 -7.31
CA ILE A 112 14.17 10.95 -8.32
C ILE A 112 12.64 11.09 -8.43
N ILE A 113 12.18 11.59 -9.59
CA ILE A 113 10.77 11.91 -9.86
C ILE A 113 10.22 10.90 -10.86
N GLY A 114 9.10 10.26 -10.52
CA GLY A 114 8.51 9.16 -11.28
C GLY A 114 9.13 7.81 -10.95
N GLU A 115 9.07 6.90 -11.92
CA GLU A 115 9.57 5.53 -11.77
C GLU A 115 11.10 5.48 -11.89
N GLY A 116 11.74 4.70 -11.01
CA GLY A 116 13.19 4.74 -10.82
C GLY A 116 14.02 3.87 -11.77
N GLU A 117 13.40 3.01 -12.59
CA GLU A 117 14.09 1.97 -13.35
C GLU A 117 15.19 2.52 -14.28
N ASN A 118 14.95 3.68 -14.90
CA ASN A 118 15.93 4.33 -15.77
C ASN A 118 16.73 5.40 -15.03
N THR A 119 16.07 6.16 -14.17
CA THR A 119 16.63 7.35 -13.51
C THR A 119 17.55 6.99 -12.34
N TRP A 120 17.24 5.94 -11.59
CA TRP A 120 18.03 5.53 -10.44
C TRP A 120 19.44 5.00 -10.83
N PRO A 121 19.60 4.09 -11.81
CA PRO A 121 20.93 3.68 -12.28
C PRO A 121 21.75 4.84 -12.83
N GLN A 122 21.13 5.74 -13.60
CA GLN A 122 21.81 6.93 -14.12
C GLN A 122 22.29 7.83 -12.98
N PHE A 123 21.43 8.15 -12.01
CA PHE A 123 21.81 8.93 -10.84
C PHE A 123 23.00 8.31 -10.08
N LEU A 124 22.98 7.00 -9.86
CA LEU A 124 24.06 6.31 -9.15
C LEU A 124 25.41 6.46 -9.89
N GLN A 125 25.40 6.30 -11.21
CA GLN A 125 26.61 6.46 -12.03
C GLN A 125 27.12 7.91 -12.00
N ASP A 126 26.22 8.88 -12.15
CA ASP A 126 26.56 10.30 -12.10
C ASP A 126 27.09 10.70 -10.72
N PHE A 127 26.45 10.21 -9.65
CA PHE A 127 26.89 10.45 -8.27
C PHE A 127 28.26 9.83 -7.99
N TYR A 128 28.54 8.63 -8.49
CA TYR A 128 29.86 8.01 -8.36
C TYR A 128 30.94 8.83 -9.02
N ASN A 129 30.64 9.35 -10.20
CA ASN A 129 31.58 10.17 -11.02
C ASN A 129 31.69 11.66 -10.56
N GLY A 130 30.84 12.09 -9.61
CA GLY A 130 30.79 13.48 -9.14
C GLY A 130 30.02 14.46 -10.06
N ASN A 131 29.23 13.95 -11.00
CA ASN A 131 28.47 14.70 -12.00
C ASN A 131 26.96 14.71 -11.74
N ALA A 132 26.51 14.29 -10.56
CA ALA A 132 25.08 14.21 -10.26
C ALA A 132 24.39 15.58 -10.31
N VAL A 133 23.24 15.63 -10.99
CA VAL A 133 22.38 16.82 -11.09
C VAL A 133 21.25 16.75 -10.05
N GLU A 134 20.64 17.91 -9.76
CA GLU A 134 19.63 18.02 -8.71
C GLU A 134 18.41 17.11 -8.95
N ARG A 135 17.97 16.91 -10.21
CA ARG A 135 16.72 16.22 -10.57
C ARG A 135 16.92 15.20 -11.67
N TYR A 136 16.37 14.02 -11.43
CA TYR A 136 16.23 12.93 -12.40
C TYR A 136 14.74 12.63 -12.59
N VAL A 137 14.23 12.87 -13.79
CA VAL A 137 12.77 12.78 -14.07
C VAL A 137 12.51 11.65 -15.06
N SER A 138 11.68 10.70 -14.67
CA SER A 138 11.15 9.68 -15.57
C SER A 138 9.93 10.25 -16.31
N ILE A 139 10.18 10.79 -17.52
CA ILE A 139 9.13 11.42 -18.34
C ILE A 139 8.21 10.38 -18.95
N THR A 140 8.76 9.24 -19.37
CA THR A 140 8.02 8.14 -19.96
C THR A 140 8.03 6.92 -19.04
N PRO A 141 6.91 6.17 -18.95
CA PRO A 141 6.90 4.93 -18.19
C PRO A 141 7.98 3.95 -18.68
N PRO A 142 8.81 3.38 -17.79
CA PRO A 142 9.84 2.43 -18.19
C PRO A 142 9.24 1.12 -18.72
N VAL A 143 9.93 0.48 -19.63
CA VAL A 143 9.60 -0.91 -20.04
C VAL A 143 9.96 -1.84 -18.90
N LEU A 144 8.99 -2.66 -18.48
CA LEU A 144 9.15 -3.59 -17.36
C LEU A 144 9.82 -4.92 -17.80
N LYS A 145 10.99 -4.82 -18.44
CA LYS A 145 11.74 -5.98 -18.96
C LYS A 145 13.20 -5.92 -18.48
N ASN A 146 13.80 -7.10 -18.28
CA ASN A 146 15.18 -7.26 -17.79
C ASN A 146 15.39 -6.56 -16.42
N LEU A 147 14.36 -6.63 -15.56
CA LEU A 147 14.44 -6.04 -14.24
C LEU A 147 15.23 -6.95 -13.28
N PRO A 148 16.10 -6.37 -12.44
CA PRO A 148 16.88 -7.17 -11.50
C PRO A 148 16.00 -7.78 -10.40
N VAL A 149 16.40 -8.95 -9.91
CA VAL A 149 15.74 -9.59 -8.76
C VAL A 149 16.05 -8.81 -7.48
N PRO A 150 15.05 -8.48 -6.66
CA PRO A 150 15.26 -7.70 -5.44
C PRO A 150 16.24 -8.36 -4.45
N ARG A 151 17.13 -7.58 -3.88
CA ARG A 151 18.17 -7.99 -2.94
C ARG A 151 17.62 -8.29 -1.54
N TRP A 152 16.78 -9.32 -1.46
CA TRP A 152 16.19 -9.79 -0.21
C TRP A 152 17.23 -10.26 0.81
N ASP A 153 18.40 -10.65 0.38
CA ASP A 153 19.54 -11.04 1.20
C ASP A 153 20.08 -9.90 2.07
N LEU A 154 20.01 -8.67 1.57
CA LEU A 154 20.46 -7.48 2.29
C LEU A 154 19.44 -6.97 3.33
N LEU A 155 18.18 -7.37 3.24
CA LEU A 155 17.13 -6.94 4.16
C LEU A 155 17.09 -7.84 5.40
N LYS A 156 17.61 -7.32 6.51
CA LYS A 156 17.61 -7.98 7.83
C LYS A 156 16.24 -7.86 8.52
N HIS A 157 15.96 -8.76 9.46
CA HIS A 157 14.82 -8.67 10.39
C HIS A 157 13.44 -8.56 9.73
N ARG A 158 13.14 -9.45 8.78
CA ARG A 158 11.80 -9.55 8.19
C ARG A 158 10.84 -10.27 9.13
N THR A 159 9.90 -9.55 9.74
CA THR A 159 8.90 -10.10 10.67
C THR A 159 7.59 -10.53 9.99
N ALA A 160 7.39 -10.20 8.72
CA ALA A 160 6.19 -10.52 7.97
C ALA A 160 6.05 -12.04 7.70
N ILE A 161 4.82 -12.55 7.70
CA ILE A 161 4.52 -13.93 7.27
C ILE A 161 4.77 -14.08 5.77
N MET A 162 4.27 -13.15 4.97
CA MET A 162 4.59 -13.03 3.56
C MET A 162 5.97 -12.38 3.41
N LYS A 163 7.03 -13.20 3.46
CA LYS A 163 8.43 -12.75 3.44
C LYS A 163 8.97 -12.45 2.05
N GLY A 164 8.17 -12.60 1.01
CA GLY A 164 8.49 -12.24 -0.36
C GLY A 164 7.41 -11.35 -0.93
N ALA A 165 7.79 -10.45 -1.80
CA ALA A 165 6.90 -9.65 -2.63
C ALA A 165 7.46 -9.63 -4.05
N VAL A 166 6.58 -9.71 -5.04
CA VAL A 166 6.90 -9.67 -6.47
C VAL A 166 5.85 -8.79 -7.12
N PHE A 167 6.20 -8.00 -8.11
CA PHE A 167 5.20 -7.38 -8.96
C PHE A 167 5.25 -7.99 -10.36
N ALA A 168 4.10 -8.30 -10.92
CA ALA A 168 3.93 -8.83 -12.26
C ALA A 168 3.41 -7.75 -13.21
N THR A 169 2.64 -6.79 -12.67
CA THR A 169 2.04 -5.68 -13.39
C THR A 169 2.31 -4.37 -12.65
N ARG A 170 2.10 -3.25 -13.32
CA ARG A 170 2.19 -1.92 -12.71
C ARG A 170 1.15 -0.99 -13.31
N GLY A 171 0.50 -0.21 -12.44
CA GLY A 171 -0.60 0.66 -12.79
C GLY A 171 -1.96 -0.03 -12.69
N CYS A 172 -3.02 0.74 -12.91
CA CYS A 172 -4.40 0.29 -12.87
C CYS A 172 -5.19 1.04 -13.95
N PRO A 173 -6.04 0.36 -14.76
CA PRO A 173 -6.78 1.02 -15.83
C PRO A 173 -7.97 1.85 -15.33
N TYR A 174 -8.24 1.86 -14.02
CA TYR A 174 -9.37 2.58 -13.44
C TYR A 174 -8.97 3.93 -12.85
N HIS A 175 -9.89 4.91 -12.90
CA HIS A 175 -9.64 6.30 -12.50
C HIS A 175 -10.47 6.70 -11.28
N CYS A 176 -10.31 5.98 -10.17
CA CYS A 176 -10.99 6.34 -8.93
C CYS A 176 -10.54 7.72 -8.42
N ARG A 177 -11.48 8.58 -8.04
CA ARG A 177 -11.23 10.00 -7.70
C ARG A 177 -10.32 10.21 -6.48
N TYR A 178 -10.20 9.22 -5.60
CA TYR A 178 -9.35 9.24 -4.41
C TYR A 178 -7.95 8.63 -4.64
N CYS A 179 -7.72 8.03 -5.82
CA CYS A 179 -6.50 7.27 -6.11
C CYS A 179 -5.51 8.11 -6.92
N ASN A 180 -4.24 8.08 -6.54
CA ASN A 180 -3.18 8.82 -7.21
C ASN A 180 -2.30 7.96 -8.14
N LEU A 181 -2.67 6.71 -8.40
CA LEU A 181 -1.90 5.81 -9.27
C LEU A 181 -1.76 6.35 -10.69
N LYS A 182 -2.82 7.01 -11.20
CA LYS A 182 -2.79 7.64 -12.51
C LYS A 182 -1.65 8.66 -12.65
N GLN A 183 -1.48 9.49 -11.63
CA GLN A 183 -0.46 10.53 -11.59
C GLN A 183 0.96 9.94 -11.41
N ILE A 184 1.06 8.81 -10.69
CA ILE A 184 2.34 8.16 -10.41
C ILE A 184 2.81 7.35 -11.63
N TYR A 185 1.91 6.65 -12.32
CA TYR A 185 2.24 5.73 -13.43
C TYR A 185 1.82 6.27 -14.81
N HIS A 186 1.59 7.59 -14.93
CA HIS A 186 1.27 8.26 -16.21
C HIS A 186 0.07 7.63 -16.93
N ASP A 187 -0.95 7.18 -16.18
CA ASP A 187 -2.15 6.52 -16.71
C ASP A 187 -1.85 5.27 -17.57
N CYS A 188 -0.79 4.56 -17.24
CA CYS A 188 -0.28 3.45 -18.03
C CYS A 188 -0.29 2.14 -17.22
N PHE A 189 -1.04 1.16 -17.72
CA PHE A 189 -1.00 -0.22 -17.23
C PHE A 189 0.02 -1.04 -18.05
N ARG A 190 0.91 -1.78 -17.39
CA ARG A 190 1.99 -2.55 -18.03
C ARG A 190 2.19 -3.87 -17.33
N THR A 191 2.61 -4.89 -18.11
CA THR A 191 2.97 -6.21 -17.61
C THR A 191 4.48 -6.45 -17.73
N ARG A 192 5.04 -7.27 -16.85
CA ARG A 192 6.39 -7.83 -16.97
C ARG A 192 6.37 -9.11 -17.83
N PRO A 193 7.47 -9.46 -18.50
CA PRO A 193 7.59 -10.80 -19.10
C PRO A 193 7.36 -11.88 -18.02
N LYS A 194 6.42 -12.78 -18.29
CA LYS A 194 6.02 -13.81 -17.32
C LYS A 194 7.18 -14.67 -16.85
N ASP A 195 8.11 -15.01 -17.76
CA ASP A 195 9.25 -15.86 -17.45
C ASP A 195 10.19 -15.20 -16.44
N GLU A 196 10.37 -13.87 -16.52
CA GLU A 196 11.12 -13.11 -15.52
C GLU A 196 10.43 -13.12 -14.15
N VAL A 197 9.09 -12.99 -14.13
CA VAL A 197 8.30 -13.05 -12.88
C VAL A 197 8.40 -14.44 -12.25
N ILE A 198 8.28 -15.51 -13.04
CA ILE A 198 8.41 -16.88 -12.56
C ILE A 198 9.83 -17.14 -12.04
N HIS A 199 10.86 -16.69 -12.77
CA HIS A 199 12.25 -16.79 -12.33
C HIS A 199 12.49 -16.11 -10.99
N GLU A 200 11.96 -14.89 -10.79
CA GLU A 200 12.04 -14.18 -9.51
C GLU A 200 11.33 -14.94 -8.38
N ILE A 201 10.13 -15.48 -8.64
CA ILE A 201 9.38 -16.28 -7.65
C ILE A 201 10.13 -17.56 -7.25
N MET A 202 10.83 -18.21 -8.18
CA MET A 202 11.65 -19.38 -7.89
C MET A 202 12.79 -19.07 -6.91
N GLN A 203 13.37 -17.87 -6.98
CA GLN A 203 14.44 -17.43 -6.08
C GLN A 203 13.96 -17.06 -4.67
N LEU A 204 12.65 -16.87 -4.47
CA LEU A 204 12.10 -16.59 -3.14
C LEU A 204 12.27 -17.80 -2.22
N LYS A 205 13.02 -17.65 -1.12
CA LYS A 205 13.16 -18.69 -0.08
C LYS A 205 11.83 -18.99 0.63
N SER A 206 10.93 -18.03 0.70
CA SER A 206 9.63 -18.18 1.33
C SER A 206 8.66 -18.96 0.42
N ARG A 207 7.89 -19.88 1.03
CA ARG A 207 6.72 -20.47 0.38
C ARG A 207 5.60 -19.45 0.17
N TYR A 208 5.53 -18.41 1.00
CA TYR A 208 4.47 -17.41 1.03
C TYR A 208 4.99 -16.08 0.50
N PHE A 209 4.28 -15.51 -0.47
CA PHE A 209 4.60 -14.19 -1.03
C PHE A 209 3.34 -13.42 -1.43
N VAL A 210 3.48 -12.15 -1.76
CA VAL A 210 2.40 -11.30 -2.26
C VAL A 210 2.76 -10.78 -3.64
N PHE A 211 1.81 -10.79 -4.56
CA PHE A 211 1.87 -9.94 -5.75
C PHE A 211 1.60 -8.50 -5.31
N TRP A 212 2.63 -7.64 -5.47
CA TRP A 212 2.58 -6.23 -5.05
C TRP A 212 2.06 -5.33 -6.17
N ASP A 213 1.07 -5.84 -6.87
CA ASP A 213 0.42 -5.22 -8.03
C ASP A 213 -0.73 -4.32 -7.57
N ASP A 214 -1.01 -3.25 -8.32
CA ASP A 214 -2.15 -2.38 -8.05
C ASP A 214 -3.47 -3.04 -8.44
N ASN A 215 -3.46 -3.87 -9.51
CA ASN A 215 -4.57 -4.72 -9.94
C ASN A 215 -4.07 -5.90 -10.77
N PHE A 216 -3.82 -7.02 -10.11
CA PHE A 216 -3.18 -8.19 -10.72
C PHE A 216 -4.01 -8.86 -11.85
N PHE A 217 -5.34 -8.75 -11.81
CA PHE A 217 -6.22 -9.40 -12.79
C PHE A 217 -6.57 -8.51 -13.99
N SER A 218 -6.07 -7.29 -14.08
CA SER A 218 -6.43 -6.33 -15.15
C SER A 218 -6.17 -6.83 -16.57
N ASP A 219 -5.11 -7.61 -16.77
CA ASP A 219 -4.87 -8.33 -18.02
C ASP A 219 -5.18 -9.82 -17.79
N LYS A 220 -6.42 -10.23 -18.11
CA LYS A 220 -6.90 -11.60 -17.88
C LYS A 220 -6.05 -12.66 -18.56
N PRO A 221 -5.74 -12.59 -19.87
CA PRO A 221 -4.90 -13.58 -20.54
C PRO A 221 -3.53 -13.72 -19.89
N TYR A 222 -2.88 -12.60 -19.60
CA TYR A 222 -1.59 -12.58 -18.93
C TYR A 222 -1.65 -13.21 -17.52
N ALA A 223 -2.63 -12.83 -16.71
CA ALA A 223 -2.79 -13.32 -15.35
C ALA A 223 -3.02 -14.85 -15.33
N ILE A 224 -3.87 -15.37 -16.22
CA ILE A 224 -4.14 -16.80 -16.33
C ILE A 224 -2.89 -17.57 -16.75
N ASP A 225 -2.16 -17.10 -17.75
CA ASP A 225 -0.94 -17.74 -18.22
C ASP A 225 0.15 -17.73 -17.15
N LEU A 226 0.37 -16.61 -16.48
CA LEU A 226 1.29 -16.52 -15.35
C LEU A 226 0.92 -17.48 -14.21
N MET A 227 -0.36 -17.57 -13.84
CA MET A 227 -0.84 -18.48 -12.80
C MET A 227 -0.70 -19.95 -13.18
N LYS A 228 -0.88 -20.32 -14.46
CA LYS A 228 -0.61 -21.68 -14.97
C LYS A 228 0.87 -22.06 -14.78
N ASN A 229 1.79 -21.15 -15.11
CA ASN A 229 3.23 -21.36 -14.92
C ASN A 229 3.65 -21.35 -13.43
N LEU A 230 2.92 -20.66 -12.58
CA LEU A 230 3.16 -20.63 -11.13
C LEU A 230 2.72 -21.92 -10.42
N ALA A 231 1.69 -22.61 -10.90
CA ALA A 231 1.07 -23.75 -10.23
C ALA A 231 2.06 -24.86 -9.84
N PRO A 232 3.03 -25.28 -10.70
CA PRO A 232 4.01 -26.31 -10.36
C PRO A 232 4.94 -25.93 -9.20
N LEU A 233 5.12 -24.64 -8.91
CA LEU A 233 6.05 -24.16 -7.87
C LEU A 233 5.53 -24.34 -6.44
N ASN A 234 4.29 -24.80 -6.26
CA ASN A 234 3.67 -25.03 -4.93
C ASN A 234 3.78 -23.85 -3.96
N LYS A 235 3.91 -22.63 -4.47
CA LYS A 235 3.91 -21.41 -3.67
C LYS A 235 2.51 -21.08 -3.16
N LYS A 236 2.43 -20.19 -2.20
CA LYS A 236 1.18 -19.63 -1.65
C LYS A 236 1.23 -18.13 -1.74
N TRP A 237 0.18 -17.52 -2.29
CA TRP A 237 0.22 -16.11 -2.60
C TRP A 237 -1.10 -15.39 -2.31
N ALA A 238 -1.01 -14.08 -2.25
CA ALA A 238 -2.11 -13.14 -2.20
C ALA A 238 -1.87 -12.03 -3.22
N ALA A 239 -2.93 -11.37 -3.67
CA ALA A 239 -2.84 -10.24 -4.59
C ALA A 239 -3.97 -9.23 -4.34
N GLN A 240 -3.77 -8.00 -4.83
CA GLN A 240 -4.82 -7.00 -4.96
C GLN A 240 -5.46 -7.11 -6.34
N VAL A 241 -6.79 -7.10 -6.36
CA VAL A 241 -7.60 -7.22 -7.58
C VAL A 241 -8.87 -6.36 -7.48
N THR A 242 -9.53 -6.09 -8.61
CA THR A 242 -10.87 -5.50 -8.60
C THR A 242 -11.95 -6.57 -8.45
N LEU A 243 -13.11 -6.17 -7.91
CA LEU A 243 -14.23 -7.10 -7.71
C LEU A 243 -14.75 -7.66 -9.04
N VAL A 244 -14.87 -6.80 -10.05
CA VAL A 244 -15.43 -7.18 -11.35
C VAL A 244 -14.64 -8.29 -12.02
N ASP A 245 -13.32 -8.31 -11.89
CA ASP A 245 -12.46 -9.36 -12.45
C ASP A 245 -12.72 -10.71 -11.77
N CYS A 246 -13.14 -10.70 -10.50
CA CYS A 246 -13.50 -11.90 -9.75
C CYS A 246 -14.85 -12.52 -10.12
N ALA A 247 -15.60 -11.92 -11.04
CA ALA A 247 -16.76 -12.56 -11.64
C ALA A 247 -16.36 -13.67 -12.62
N ASP A 248 -15.12 -13.67 -13.08
CA ASP A 248 -14.60 -14.63 -14.05
C ASP A 248 -14.15 -15.94 -13.39
N ASP A 249 -14.84 -17.02 -13.76
CA ASP A 249 -14.62 -18.36 -13.18
C ASP A 249 -13.24 -18.97 -13.59
N GLU A 250 -12.74 -18.63 -14.79
CA GLU A 250 -11.45 -19.11 -15.28
C GLU A 250 -10.29 -18.48 -14.48
N LEU A 251 -10.36 -17.16 -14.20
CA LEU A 251 -9.39 -16.48 -13.33
C LEU A 251 -9.37 -17.09 -11.93
N LEU A 252 -10.54 -17.33 -11.32
CA LEU A 252 -10.60 -17.90 -9.98
C LEU A 252 -10.12 -19.34 -9.93
N LYS A 253 -10.39 -20.14 -10.97
CA LYS A 253 -9.88 -21.50 -11.10
C LYS A 253 -8.36 -21.52 -11.21
N ALA A 254 -7.78 -20.65 -12.04
CA ALA A 254 -6.34 -20.50 -12.18
C ALA A 254 -5.71 -20.01 -10.86
N ALA A 255 -6.31 -19.03 -10.18
CA ALA A 255 -5.86 -18.55 -8.88
C ALA A 255 -5.85 -19.68 -7.83
N LYS A 256 -6.90 -20.47 -7.75
CA LYS A 256 -6.97 -21.63 -6.84
C LYS A 256 -5.86 -22.64 -7.13
N SER A 257 -5.68 -23.00 -8.38
CA SER A 257 -4.72 -24.03 -8.81
C SER A 257 -3.27 -23.58 -8.56
N SER A 258 -2.95 -22.29 -8.74
CA SER A 258 -1.62 -21.72 -8.51
C SER A 258 -1.32 -21.42 -7.03
N GLY A 259 -2.29 -21.62 -6.13
CA GLY A 259 -2.07 -21.50 -4.69
C GLY A 259 -2.50 -20.20 -4.04
N CYS A 260 -3.42 -19.45 -4.63
CA CYS A 260 -4.02 -18.25 -4.03
C CYS A 260 -4.62 -18.56 -2.65
N LEU A 261 -4.27 -17.75 -1.65
CA LEU A 261 -4.82 -17.84 -0.29
C LEU A 261 -5.97 -16.88 -0.11
N TYR A 262 -5.75 -15.62 -0.48
CA TYR A 262 -6.77 -14.58 -0.41
C TYR A 262 -6.53 -13.52 -1.47
N LEU A 263 -7.61 -12.82 -1.81
CA LEU A 263 -7.61 -11.66 -2.67
C LEU A 263 -7.97 -10.42 -1.83
N PHE A 264 -7.15 -9.38 -1.93
CA PHE A 264 -7.52 -8.07 -1.45
C PHE A 264 -8.37 -7.38 -2.52
N ILE A 265 -9.60 -7.05 -2.17
CA ILE A 265 -10.59 -6.51 -3.10
C ILE A 265 -11.07 -5.15 -2.62
N GLY A 266 -10.84 -4.12 -3.44
CA GLY A 266 -11.39 -2.79 -3.17
C GLY A 266 -12.90 -2.77 -3.38
N LEU A 267 -13.68 -3.05 -2.34
CA LEU A 267 -15.14 -2.87 -2.34
C LEU A 267 -15.50 -1.39 -2.18
N GLU A 268 -14.76 -0.69 -1.37
CA GLU A 268 -14.80 0.71 -0.96
C GLU A 268 -16.07 1.09 -0.20
N SER A 269 -17.26 0.86 -0.76
CA SER A 269 -18.54 1.17 -0.12
C SER A 269 -19.60 0.10 -0.43
N PHE A 270 -20.63 0.02 0.40
CA PHE A 270 -21.86 -0.75 0.18
C PHE A 270 -23.03 0.18 -0.20
N SER A 271 -22.71 1.32 -0.80
CA SER A 271 -23.65 2.30 -1.35
C SER A 271 -23.27 2.63 -2.78
N ASP A 272 -24.16 2.38 -3.75
CA ASP A 272 -23.91 2.70 -5.15
C ASP A 272 -23.70 4.21 -5.36
N VAL A 273 -24.38 5.06 -4.57
CA VAL A 273 -24.20 6.51 -4.61
C VAL A 273 -22.79 6.90 -4.19
N SER A 274 -22.26 6.28 -3.11
CA SER A 274 -20.86 6.52 -2.67
C SER A 274 -19.85 5.98 -3.68
N LEU A 275 -20.15 4.86 -4.37
CA LEU A 275 -19.29 4.31 -5.42
C LEU A 275 -19.23 5.23 -6.65
N ILE A 276 -20.36 5.84 -7.01
CA ILE A 276 -20.44 6.84 -8.10
C ILE A 276 -19.61 8.07 -7.72
N ASP A 277 -19.78 8.62 -6.52
CA ASP A 277 -19.01 9.76 -6.02
C ASP A 277 -17.50 9.47 -5.96
N ALA A 278 -17.13 8.25 -5.60
CA ALA A 278 -15.74 7.78 -5.60
C ALA A 278 -15.14 7.57 -7.00
N GLY A 279 -15.93 7.64 -8.07
CA GLY A 279 -15.50 7.27 -9.41
C GLY A 279 -15.24 5.77 -9.59
N LYS A 280 -15.88 4.92 -8.76
CA LYS A 280 -15.73 3.45 -8.78
C LYS A 280 -16.97 2.73 -9.32
N GLN A 281 -17.53 3.24 -10.39
CA GLN A 281 -18.76 2.75 -11.02
C GLN A 281 -18.65 1.33 -11.59
N ILE A 282 -17.43 0.78 -11.70
CA ILE A 282 -17.20 -0.63 -12.04
C ILE A 282 -17.74 -1.59 -10.98
N ASN A 283 -17.83 -1.15 -9.71
CA ASN A 283 -18.47 -1.88 -8.64
C ASN A 283 -19.96 -1.52 -8.59
N ARG A 284 -20.82 -2.54 -8.49
CA ARG A 284 -22.25 -2.39 -8.20
C ARG A 284 -22.59 -3.26 -7.02
N VAL A 285 -23.25 -2.69 -6.01
CA VAL A 285 -23.56 -3.39 -4.75
C VAL A 285 -24.39 -4.65 -5.02
N ALA A 286 -25.29 -4.62 -6.00
CA ALA A 286 -26.09 -5.76 -6.41
C ALA A 286 -25.28 -7.01 -6.82
N ASP A 287 -24.07 -6.82 -7.34
CA ASP A 287 -23.21 -7.92 -7.80
C ASP A 287 -22.35 -8.54 -6.67
N TYR A 288 -22.22 -7.86 -5.53
CA TYR A 288 -21.28 -8.27 -4.47
C TYR A 288 -21.55 -9.69 -3.97
N GLN A 289 -22.81 -10.03 -3.70
CA GLN A 289 -23.15 -11.35 -3.18
C GLN A 289 -22.74 -12.47 -4.13
N LYS A 290 -23.08 -12.34 -5.40
CA LYS A 290 -22.79 -13.34 -6.43
C LYS A 290 -21.28 -13.54 -6.59
N ILE A 291 -20.52 -12.43 -6.71
CA ILE A 291 -19.08 -12.49 -6.96
C ILE A 291 -18.33 -13.05 -5.73
N ILE A 292 -18.67 -12.59 -4.52
CA ILE A 292 -18.04 -13.08 -3.28
C ILE A 292 -18.33 -14.57 -3.05
N GLN A 293 -19.54 -15.02 -3.32
CA GLN A 293 -19.88 -16.45 -3.26
C GLN A 293 -19.06 -17.26 -4.27
N ASN A 294 -18.84 -16.72 -5.47
CA ASN A 294 -17.99 -17.35 -6.47
C ASN A 294 -16.54 -17.49 -5.97
N ILE A 295 -15.95 -16.46 -5.37
CA ILE A 295 -14.61 -16.53 -4.78
C ILE A 295 -14.55 -17.60 -3.69
N HIS A 296 -15.53 -17.65 -2.79
CA HIS A 296 -15.61 -18.62 -1.69
C HIS A 296 -15.76 -20.07 -2.19
N LYS A 297 -16.45 -20.30 -3.33
CA LYS A 297 -16.54 -21.61 -4.00
C LYS A 297 -15.15 -22.20 -4.26
N TYR A 298 -14.17 -21.36 -4.65
CA TYR A 298 -12.79 -21.75 -4.86
C TYR A 298 -11.94 -21.83 -3.58
N LYS A 299 -12.55 -21.63 -2.39
CA LYS A 299 -11.85 -21.60 -1.09
C LYS A 299 -10.75 -20.52 -1.03
N ILE A 300 -10.96 -19.42 -1.72
CA ILE A 300 -10.12 -18.22 -1.64
C ILE A 300 -10.80 -17.27 -0.66
N MET A 301 -10.02 -16.71 0.29
CA MET A 301 -10.52 -15.74 1.27
C MET A 301 -10.65 -14.36 0.63
N VAL A 302 -11.63 -13.57 1.10
CA VAL A 302 -11.85 -12.18 0.69
C VAL A 302 -11.39 -11.24 1.79
N GLN A 303 -10.38 -10.41 1.48
CA GLN A 303 -9.94 -9.28 2.29
C GLN A 303 -10.51 -8.01 1.66
N ALA A 304 -11.59 -7.47 2.21
CA ALA A 304 -12.24 -6.28 1.66
C ALA A 304 -11.47 -5.00 2.01
N GLY A 305 -11.20 -4.15 1.01
CA GLY A 305 -10.85 -2.75 1.17
C GLY A 305 -12.15 -1.94 1.35
N ILE A 306 -12.27 -1.19 2.45
CA ILE A 306 -13.44 -0.37 2.77
C ILE A 306 -12.98 1.03 3.12
N ILE A 307 -13.66 2.04 2.58
CA ILE A 307 -13.39 3.45 2.85
C ILE A 307 -14.66 4.06 3.44
N PHE A 308 -14.51 4.77 4.56
CA PHE A 308 -15.57 5.58 5.14
C PHE A 308 -15.28 7.06 5.00
N GLY A 309 -16.33 7.87 4.83
CA GLY A 309 -16.25 9.31 4.81
C GLY A 309 -16.40 9.93 3.42
N PHE A 310 -17.00 9.20 2.45
CA PHE A 310 -17.49 9.82 1.22
C PHE A 310 -18.53 10.88 1.53
N ASP A 311 -18.69 11.86 0.66
CA ASP A 311 -19.61 12.99 0.86
C ASP A 311 -21.09 12.55 1.01
N THR A 312 -21.41 11.37 0.52
CA THR A 312 -22.75 10.76 0.63
C THR A 312 -22.95 9.92 1.89
N ASP A 313 -21.87 9.62 2.64
CA ASP A 313 -21.95 8.80 3.84
C ASP A 313 -22.62 9.55 5.00
N THR A 314 -23.50 8.86 5.71
CA THR A 314 -24.09 9.31 6.97
C THR A 314 -23.64 8.40 8.12
N ALA A 315 -23.95 8.73 9.37
CA ALA A 315 -23.59 7.92 10.53
C ALA A 315 -24.09 6.46 10.46
N LYS A 316 -25.11 6.16 9.64
CA LYS A 316 -25.63 4.80 9.43
C LYS A 316 -24.71 3.92 8.58
N VAL A 317 -23.74 4.51 7.86
CA VAL A 317 -22.83 3.76 6.97
C VAL A 317 -22.07 2.65 7.71
N PHE A 318 -21.67 2.88 8.94
CA PHE A 318 -20.90 1.91 9.72
C PHE A 318 -21.69 0.65 10.05
N GLU A 319 -22.94 0.81 10.47
CA GLU A 319 -23.84 -0.31 10.81
C GLU A 319 -24.24 -1.08 9.55
N ASN A 320 -24.67 -0.38 8.51
CA ASN A 320 -25.06 -0.98 7.23
C ASN A 320 -23.91 -1.80 6.63
N THR A 321 -22.69 -1.23 6.65
CA THR A 321 -21.49 -1.93 6.15
C THR A 321 -21.16 -3.16 6.99
N LEU A 322 -21.30 -3.10 8.33
CA LEU A 322 -21.07 -4.26 9.18
C LEU A 322 -22.05 -5.39 8.87
N GLN A 323 -23.34 -5.09 8.77
CA GLN A 323 -24.38 -6.05 8.43
C GLN A 323 -24.13 -6.68 7.06
N ALA A 324 -23.80 -5.87 6.05
CA ALA A 324 -23.46 -6.37 4.71
C ALA A 324 -22.22 -7.30 4.74
N CYS A 325 -21.16 -6.93 5.45
CA CYS A 325 -19.98 -7.79 5.60
C CYS A 325 -20.31 -9.13 6.28
N GLU A 326 -21.21 -9.13 7.28
CA GLU A 326 -21.66 -10.35 7.97
C GLU A 326 -22.49 -11.24 7.04
N GLN A 327 -23.40 -10.65 6.28
CA GLN A 327 -24.28 -11.37 5.32
C GLN A 327 -23.47 -11.97 4.15
N LEU A 328 -22.45 -11.26 3.67
CA LEU A 328 -21.59 -11.71 2.57
C LEU A 328 -20.48 -12.67 3.01
N GLY A 329 -20.24 -12.81 4.31
CA GLY A 329 -19.18 -13.67 4.84
C GLY A 329 -17.78 -13.13 4.55
N ILE A 330 -17.57 -11.80 4.56
CA ILE A 330 -16.25 -11.19 4.32
C ILE A 330 -15.24 -11.71 5.34
N ASP A 331 -14.16 -12.34 4.87
CA ASP A 331 -13.19 -13.02 5.74
C ASP A 331 -12.33 -12.05 6.55
N GLY A 332 -11.95 -10.93 5.96
CA GLY A 332 -11.21 -9.85 6.61
C GLY A 332 -11.51 -8.50 5.98
N ALA A 333 -11.22 -7.41 6.69
CA ALA A 333 -11.41 -6.05 6.18
C ALA A 333 -10.21 -5.15 6.52
N THR A 334 -9.71 -4.47 5.51
CA THR A 334 -8.82 -3.32 5.65
C THR A 334 -9.66 -2.06 5.52
N VAL A 335 -9.92 -1.42 6.63
CA VAL A 335 -10.78 -0.24 6.68
C VAL A 335 -9.93 1.02 6.73
N SER A 336 -10.32 2.02 5.98
CA SER A 336 -9.67 3.34 5.94
C SER A 336 -10.70 4.46 6.05
N ILE A 337 -10.28 5.59 6.58
CA ILE A 337 -10.97 6.86 6.41
C ILE A 337 -10.53 7.43 5.08
N LEU A 338 -11.45 8.01 4.31
CA LEU A 338 -11.16 8.68 3.06
C LEU A 338 -10.01 9.67 3.27
N THR A 339 -9.02 9.58 2.42
CA THR A 339 -7.83 10.43 2.53
C THR A 339 -7.65 11.18 1.22
N PRO A 340 -7.82 12.49 1.21
CA PRO A 340 -7.60 13.31 0.03
C PRO A 340 -6.10 13.42 -0.24
N LEU A 341 -5.54 12.46 -0.99
CA LEU A 341 -4.13 12.47 -1.34
C LEU A 341 -3.81 13.58 -2.35
N PRO A 342 -2.63 14.20 -2.31
CA PRO A 342 -2.27 15.28 -3.21
C PRO A 342 -2.41 14.88 -4.69
N LYS A 343 -2.81 15.84 -5.53
CA LYS A 343 -3.04 15.66 -6.97
C LYS A 343 -4.16 14.65 -7.33
N THR A 344 -5.06 14.34 -6.41
CA THR A 344 -6.28 13.58 -6.72
C THR A 344 -7.47 14.53 -6.89
N PRO A 345 -8.46 14.18 -7.74
CA PRO A 345 -9.67 15.01 -7.90
C PRO A 345 -10.38 15.33 -6.58
N ILE A 346 -10.36 14.38 -5.64
CA ILE A 346 -10.99 14.59 -4.32
C ILE A 346 -10.20 15.57 -3.45
N TYR A 347 -8.87 15.59 -3.57
CA TYR A 347 -8.03 16.58 -2.88
C TYR A 347 -8.30 17.99 -3.41
N ASP A 348 -8.32 18.15 -4.72
CA ASP A 348 -8.52 19.43 -5.37
C ASP A 348 -9.91 19.97 -5.03
N GLN A 349 -10.96 19.14 -5.11
CA GLN A 349 -12.31 19.50 -4.70
C GLN A 349 -12.38 19.96 -3.23
N MET A 350 -11.83 19.17 -2.30
CA MET A 350 -11.88 19.51 -0.87
C MET A 350 -11.06 20.76 -0.53
N LYS A 351 -9.99 21.00 -1.29
CA LYS A 351 -9.19 22.23 -1.17
C LYS A 351 -9.97 23.45 -1.62
N GLU A 352 -10.63 23.38 -2.79
CA GLU A 352 -11.48 24.47 -3.33
C GLU A 352 -12.67 24.77 -2.42
N GLU A 353 -13.27 23.73 -1.83
CA GLU A 353 -14.37 23.86 -0.87
C GLU A 353 -13.90 24.33 0.54
N GLY A 354 -12.60 24.54 0.77
CA GLY A 354 -12.05 24.94 2.08
C GLY A 354 -12.21 23.89 3.17
N ARG A 355 -12.32 22.62 2.82
CA ARG A 355 -12.60 21.50 3.74
C ARG A 355 -11.37 20.75 4.22
N LEU A 356 -10.19 21.00 3.67
CA LEU A 356 -8.96 20.41 4.20
C LEU A 356 -8.65 21.02 5.57
N THR A 357 -8.43 20.17 6.58
CA THR A 357 -8.22 20.59 7.97
C THR A 357 -6.81 20.30 8.47
N ALA A 358 -5.98 19.62 7.69
CA ALA A 358 -4.65 19.25 8.09
C ALA A 358 -3.60 19.86 7.16
N ASP A 359 -2.62 20.57 7.76
CA ASP A 359 -1.43 21.08 7.06
C ASP A 359 -0.27 20.07 7.12
N ASN A 360 -0.43 19.01 7.89
CA ASN A 360 0.61 18.03 8.16
C ASN A 360 0.30 16.71 7.47
N TRP A 361 1.15 16.31 6.53
CA TRP A 361 1.01 15.08 5.76
C TRP A 361 0.91 13.81 6.62
N SER A 362 1.37 13.80 7.86
CA SER A 362 1.26 12.62 8.74
C SER A 362 -0.19 12.21 9.04
N TYR A 363 -1.14 13.13 8.92
CA TYR A 363 -2.58 12.85 9.08
C TYR A 363 -3.23 12.26 7.83
N PHE A 364 -2.56 12.33 6.66
CA PHE A 364 -3.05 11.76 5.42
C PHE A 364 -2.76 10.25 5.32
N ASN A 365 -3.09 9.51 6.36
CA ASN A 365 -2.79 8.08 6.49
C ASN A 365 -4.04 7.17 6.55
N GLY A 366 -5.24 7.75 6.57
CA GLY A 366 -6.52 7.03 6.57
C GLY A 366 -6.81 6.19 7.83
N LYS A 367 -6.03 6.35 8.92
CA LYS A 367 -6.11 5.50 10.11
C LYS A 367 -6.20 6.24 11.44
N THR A 368 -5.48 7.33 11.60
CA THR A 368 -5.27 7.98 12.91
C THR A 368 -5.88 9.36 13.03
N GLY A 369 -6.53 9.85 12.00
CA GLY A 369 -7.20 11.15 11.99
C GLY A 369 -8.04 11.34 10.74
N VAL A 370 -8.77 12.44 10.70
CA VAL A 370 -9.56 12.89 9.56
C VAL A 370 -8.95 14.18 9.05
N ALA A 371 -8.45 14.19 7.81
CA ALA A 371 -7.72 15.33 7.24
C ALA A 371 -8.64 16.37 6.56
N TYR A 372 -9.95 16.22 6.70
CA TYR A 372 -10.95 17.07 6.03
C TYR A 372 -12.26 17.15 6.83
N ILE A 373 -13.17 18.04 6.47
CA ILE A 373 -14.53 18.14 7.02
C ILE A 373 -15.49 17.35 6.15
N PRO A 374 -16.06 16.20 6.65
CA PRO A 374 -17.10 15.46 5.94
C PRO A 374 -18.39 16.27 5.80
N LYS A 375 -19.21 16.02 4.75
CA LYS A 375 -20.46 16.77 4.54
C LYS A 375 -21.59 16.40 5.51
N ASN A 376 -21.75 15.12 5.84
CA ASN A 376 -22.92 14.63 6.58
C ASN A 376 -22.60 14.09 7.98
N MET A 377 -21.40 14.34 8.48
CA MET A 377 -21.00 13.99 9.85
C MET A 377 -19.81 14.84 10.28
N THR A 378 -19.59 14.96 11.58
CA THR A 378 -18.38 15.63 12.07
C THR A 378 -17.14 14.74 11.89
N PRO A 379 -15.93 15.31 11.83
CA PRO A 379 -14.69 14.51 11.82
C PRO A 379 -14.60 13.52 12.98
N GLN A 380 -15.08 13.94 14.17
CA GLN A 380 -15.12 13.07 15.36
C GLN A 380 -16.08 11.89 15.20
N GLN A 381 -17.29 12.12 14.63
CA GLN A 381 -18.27 11.05 14.36
C GLN A 381 -17.70 10.05 13.35
N LEU A 382 -17.04 10.53 12.28
CA LEU A 382 -16.40 9.68 11.29
C LEU A 382 -15.30 8.81 11.94
N TYR A 383 -14.42 9.42 12.73
CA TYR A 383 -13.34 8.70 13.40
C TYR A 383 -13.86 7.68 14.42
N ASN A 384 -14.80 8.06 15.26
CA ASN A 384 -15.41 7.16 16.24
C ASN A 384 -16.13 5.97 15.56
N GLY A 385 -16.92 6.25 14.53
CA GLY A 385 -17.60 5.22 13.74
C GLY A 385 -16.62 4.25 13.08
N TYR A 386 -15.53 4.75 12.52
CA TYR A 386 -14.43 3.93 11.97
C TYR A 386 -13.82 3.01 13.05
N VAL A 387 -13.52 3.53 14.22
CA VAL A 387 -12.94 2.75 15.32
C VAL A 387 -13.91 1.68 15.81
N ASP A 388 -15.18 2.05 16.00
CA ASP A 388 -16.22 1.13 16.49
C ASP A 388 -16.57 0.05 15.47
N PHE A 389 -16.63 0.40 14.18
CA PHE A 389 -16.78 -0.58 13.11
C PHE A 389 -15.69 -1.66 13.20
N ARG A 390 -14.43 -1.26 13.31
CA ARG A 390 -13.31 -2.21 13.39
C ARG A 390 -13.39 -3.11 14.62
N LYS A 391 -13.74 -2.56 15.79
CA LYS A 391 -13.96 -3.35 17.02
C LYS A 391 -15.08 -4.37 16.84
N LYS A 392 -16.20 -3.96 16.26
CA LYS A 392 -17.36 -4.81 16.01
C LYS A 392 -17.07 -5.88 14.97
N PHE A 393 -16.47 -5.51 13.82
CA PHE A 393 -16.11 -6.43 12.74
C PHE A 393 -15.18 -7.56 13.22
N TYR A 394 -14.15 -7.24 14.02
CA TYR A 394 -13.23 -8.23 14.57
C TYR A 394 -13.64 -8.79 15.94
N SER A 395 -14.90 -8.61 16.35
CA SER A 395 -15.48 -9.27 17.52
C SER A 395 -15.74 -10.76 17.23
N LEU A 396 -15.79 -11.59 18.29
CA LEU A 396 -16.11 -13.02 18.12
C LEU A 396 -17.50 -13.27 17.54
N PRO A 397 -18.57 -12.55 17.97
CA PRO A 397 -19.87 -12.74 17.36
C PRO A 397 -19.88 -12.45 15.85
N SER A 398 -19.29 -11.34 15.41
CA SER A 398 -19.20 -11.00 13.99
C SER A 398 -18.33 -12.00 13.22
N PHE A 399 -17.20 -12.44 13.77
CA PHE A 399 -16.39 -13.50 13.17
C PHE A 399 -17.17 -14.79 12.95
N ILE A 400 -17.93 -15.24 13.97
CA ILE A 400 -18.75 -16.47 13.87
C ILE A 400 -19.81 -16.33 12.77
N LYS A 401 -20.51 -15.20 12.68
CA LYS A 401 -21.48 -14.95 11.61
C LYS A 401 -20.83 -15.06 10.24
N ARG A 402 -19.72 -14.37 10.02
CA ARG A 402 -19.01 -14.32 8.73
C ARG A 402 -18.45 -15.68 8.31
N ILE A 403 -17.83 -16.43 9.22
CA ILE A 403 -17.24 -17.73 8.89
C ILE A 403 -18.29 -18.81 8.60
N ARG A 404 -19.50 -18.70 9.17
CA ARG A 404 -20.62 -19.58 8.83
C ARG A 404 -21.07 -19.42 7.39
N VAL A 405 -20.92 -18.24 6.82
CA VAL A 405 -21.27 -17.93 5.43
C VAL A 405 -20.10 -18.32 4.50
N SER A 406 -18.88 -17.82 4.74
CA SER A 406 -17.74 -18.02 3.85
C SER A 406 -17.23 -19.46 3.81
N LYS A 407 -17.17 -20.14 4.94
CA LYS A 407 -16.64 -21.52 5.12
C LYS A 407 -15.25 -21.70 4.45
N THR A 408 -14.48 -20.61 4.37
CA THR A 408 -13.17 -20.61 3.71
C THR A 408 -12.06 -20.78 4.73
N ARG A 409 -11.10 -21.69 4.48
CA ARG A 409 -9.83 -21.87 5.20
C ARG A 409 -9.91 -21.56 6.70
N ILE A 410 -10.87 -22.16 7.42
CA ILE A 410 -11.28 -21.81 8.80
C ILE A 410 -10.09 -21.57 9.75
N PRO A 411 -9.07 -22.47 9.85
CA PRO A 411 -7.94 -22.21 10.76
C PRO A 411 -7.15 -20.95 10.41
N TYR A 412 -6.91 -20.70 9.12
CA TYR A 412 -6.18 -19.52 8.65
C TYR A 412 -6.96 -18.23 8.90
N ASN A 413 -8.27 -18.29 8.60
CA ASN A 413 -9.20 -17.19 8.81
C ASN A 413 -9.29 -16.82 10.28
N PHE A 414 -9.37 -17.83 11.18
CA PHE A 414 -9.37 -17.62 12.63
C PHE A 414 -8.09 -16.91 13.12
N ILE A 415 -6.91 -17.40 12.72
CA ILE A 415 -5.62 -16.81 13.13
C ILE A 415 -5.51 -15.37 12.63
N MET A 416 -5.92 -15.09 11.39
CA MET A 416 -5.92 -13.74 10.82
C MET A 416 -6.83 -12.80 11.61
N ASN A 417 -8.09 -13.19 11.88
CA ASN A 417 -9.03 -12.36 12.61
C ASN A 417 -8.60 -12.16 14.08
N LEU A 418 -8.01 -13.17 14.73
CA LEU A 418 -7.45 -13.04 16.07
C LEU A 418 -6.30 -12.03 16.10
N GLY A 419 -5.40 -12.07 15.11
CA GLY A 419 -4.30 -11.10 14.98
C GLY A 419 -4.81 -9.66 14.87
N TYR A 420 -5.81 -9.42 14.03
CA TYR A 420 -6.45 -8.09 13.92
C TYR A 420 -7.15 -7.67 15.22
N ARG A 421 -7.86 -8.59 15.88
CA ARG A 421 -8.53 -8.32 17.17
C ARG A 421 -7.53 -7.89 18.25
N LEU A 422 -6.39 -8.58 18.35
CA LEU A 422 -5.34 -8.24 19.32
C LEU A 422 -4.67 -6.89 18.99
N ALA A 423 -4.51 -6.57 17.71
CA ALA A 423 -3.97 -5.29 17.27
C ALA A 423 -4.88 -4.10 17.62
N ILE A 424 -6.22 -4.29 17.55
CA ILE A 424 -7.21 -3.23 17.82
C ILE A 424 -7.38 -2.97 19.32
N ARG A 425 -7.23 -3.97 20.18
CA ARG A 425 -7.46 -3.87 21.64
C ARG A 425 -6.48 -2.96 22.39
N LYS A 426 -5.35 -2.61 21.80
CA LYS A 426 -4.40 -1.66 22.40
C LYS A 426 -4.57 -0.32 21.71
N PRO A 427 -5.33 0.64 22.31
CA PRO A 427 -5.45 1.97 21.74
C PRO A 427 -4.05 2.57 21.59
N ALA A 428 -3.82 3.28 20.49
CA ALA A 428 -2.69 4.18 20.41
C ALA A 428 -2.84 5.15 21.59
N ARG A 429 -1.82 5.25 22.45
CA ARG A 429 -1.76 6.28 23.49
C ARG A 429 -1.48 7.63 22.80
N HIS A 430 -2.48 8.17 22.14
CA HIS A 430 -2.42 9.52 21.62
C HIS A 430 -3.39 10.37 22.45
N SER A 431 -2.86 11.46 22.99
CA SER A 431 -3.68 12.48 23.61
C SER A 431 -4.72 12.96 22.59
N GLU A 432 -5.97 13.15 23.02
CA GLU A 432 -7.07 13.64 22.17
C GLU A 432 -6.71 14.91 21.37
N ARG A 433 -5.75 15.71 21.87
CA ARG A 433 -5.20 16.89 21.19
C ARG A 433 -4.46 16.60 19.86
N LYS A 434 -4.03 15.35 19.59
CA LYS A 434 -3.35 14.96 18.34
C LYS A 434 -4.28 14.40 17.27
N LEU A 435 -5.53 14.09 17.61
CA LEU A 435 -6.49 13.51 16.67
C LEU A 435 -7.08 14.55 15.71
N PHE A 436 -7.10 15.79 16.12
CA PHE A 436 -7.61 16.93 15.34
C PHE A 436 -6.62 18.07 15.46
N PRO A 437 -5.88 18.43 14.38
CA PRO A 437 -4.90 19.51 14.41
C PRO A 437 -5.52 20.91 14.65
N PHE A 438 -6.84 21.02 14.49
CA PHE A 438 -7.58 22.25 14.80
C PHE A 438 -8.66 21.98 15.85
N GLN A 439 -8.41 22.36 17.11
CA GLN A 439 -9.52 22.83 17.94
C GLN A 439 -9.89 24.20 17.39
N MET A 440 -11.07 24.31 16.75
CA MET A 440 -11.70 25.62 16.57
C MET A 440 -11.83 26.24 17.95
N VAL A 441 -11.05 27.29 18.21
CA VAL A 441 -11.37 28.28 19.23
C VAL A 441 -12.60 28.99 18.70
N LEU A 442 -13.78 28.64 19.23
CA LEU A 442 -14.98 29.45 19.14
C LEU A 442 -14.84 30.60 20.13
#